data_6d6aa6fb1035dcc17c426cfcaed3b4a4
#
_entry.id   6d6aa6fb1035dcc17c426cfcaed3b4a4
#
_cell.length_a   1.000
_cell.length_b   1.000
_cell.length_c   1.000
_cell.angle_alpha   90.00
_cell.angle_beta   90.00
_cell.angle_gamma   90.00
#
_symmetry.space_group_name_H-M   'P 1'
#
loop_
_entity.id
_entity.type
_entity.pdbx_description
1 polymer ?
#
loop_
_entity_poly.entity_id
_entity_poly.type
_entity_poly.pdbx_seq_one_letter_code
_entity_poly.pdbx_strand_id
1 'polypeptide(L)'
;MQHFKVVDNQAYIGGTHNTRPVMMAFSFFDHTTKVLPGLYANHIEISSIEVDPARREVHVLVHTQKRGCQFSVRSYSYDAKPLRTLDFGGEDHNLISGKLLTVNDDELMLIGNYSTDCTPYSQGIYVTRIAHGETGPADADRIQYVEFSALQNFFKYLKPKQQQKMQAKLDKLKQENRDTKFRYRLLVHDPILTEEGLLLVAEVYYPQYRGTAMPNAVNLPRVGPAAVDRYFDTFRYTHAIVCGFDRQGNLLWDNCLPIQDLDSAELTEMVQVSQQDDKLVMAYPHKGEIKTEVIQKNRTVRETETFSLKVGTNDKQKITDSENENLLAWYGHYFLACGFQKIVDDPRQGFNPREVFYVNKLTYSLTEKPTDDKAGRSGK
;
A
#
# COMPACT_ATOMS: atom_id res chain seq x y z
N MET A 1 -14.89 -8.18 6.98
CA MET A 1 -15.04 -6.72 6.82
C MET A 1 -13.86 -6.24 6.01
N GLN A 2 -14.09 -5.57 4.90
CA GLN A 2 -13.02 -5.15 3.98
C GLN A 2 -12.81 -3.62 4.01
N HIS A 3 -13.88 -2.88 4.27
CA HIS A 3 -13.85 -1.43 4.34
C HIS A 3 -14.59 -0.97 5.60
N PHE A 4 -13.98 -0.03 6.29
CA PHE A 4 -14.60 0.60 7.47
C PHE A 4 -14.14 2.05 7.56
N LYS A 5 -15.10 2.97 7.56
CA LYS A 5 -14.82 4.40 7.69
C LYS A 5 -15.85 5.04 8.59
N VAL A 6 -15.42 5.84 9.53
CA VAL A 6 -16.29 6.61 10.43
C VAL A 6 -16.01 8.08 10.23
N VAL A 7 -17.05 8.82 9.90
CA VAL A 7 -16.97 10.28 9.72
C VAL A 7 -18.23 10.90 10.30
N ASP A 8 -18.09 11.91 11.13
CA ASP A 8 -19.17 12.54 11.88
C ASP A 8 -20.00 11.50 12.66
N ASN A 9 -21.30 11.45 12.41
CA ASN A 9 -22.24 10.51 13.02
C ASN A 9 -22.55 9.29 12.14
N GLN A 10 -21.71 8.99 11.16
CA GLN A 10 -21.92 7.89 10.21
C GLN A 10 -20.76 6.89 10.25
N ALA A 11 -21.09 5.60 10.24
CA ALA A 11 -20.13 4.53 9.96
C ALA A 11 -20.51 3.84 8.66
N TYR A 12 -19.53 3.68 7.78
CA TYR A 12 -19.66 2.94 6.54
C TYR A 12 -18.91 1.62 6.66
N ILE A 13 -19.65 0.53 6.44
CA ILE A 13 -19.13 -0.84 6.64
C ILE A 13 -19.29 -1.60 5.34
N GLY A 14 -18.17 -1.95 4.72
CA GLY A 14 -18.13 -2.72 3.49
C GLY A 14 -17.63 -4.15 3.72
N GLY A 15 -18.20 -5.09 3.01
CA GLY A 15 -17.81 -6.48 3.04
C GLY A 15 -18.48 -7.27 1.95
N THR A 16 -18.47 -8.60 2.07
CA THR A 16 -19.10 -9.51 1.11
C THR A 16 -20.15 -10.36 1.79
N HIS A 17 -21.28 -10.55 1.11
CA HIS A 17 -22.32 -11.51 1.46
C HIS A 17 -22.65 -12.37 0.24
N ASN A 18 -22.56 -13.67 0.36
CA ASN A 18 -22.73 -14.61 -0.76
C ASN A 18 -21.88 -14.21 -1.99
N THR A 19 -20.59 -13.94 -1.78
CA THR A 19 -19.63 -13.52 -2.82
C THR A 19 -19.92 -12.18 -3.50
N ARG A 20 -20.93 -11.43 -3.05
CA ARG A 20 -21.28 -10.11 -3.60
C ARG A 20 -20.95 -9.02 -2.61
N PRO A 21 -20.44 -7.88 -3.07
CA PRO A 21 -20.13 -6.77 -2.17
C PRO A 21 -21.41 -6.16 -1.59
N VAL A 22 -21.34 -5.79 -0.34
CA VAL A 22 -22.39 -5.07 0.39
C VAL A 22 -21.75 -3.91 1.12
N MET A 23 -22.37 -2.74 1.02
CA MET A 23 -22.01 -1.56 1.78
C MET A 23 -23.21 -1.10 2.61
N MET A 24 -22.97 -0.89 3.90
CA MET A 24 -23.95 -0.41 4.85
C MET A 24 -23.51 0.93 5.41
N ALA A 25 -24.47 1.85 5.55
CA ALA A 25 -24.33 3.08 6.30
C ALA A 25 -25.08 2.92 7.63
N PHE A 26 -24.39 3.15 8.73
CA PHE A 26 -24.98 3.17 10.08
C PHE A 26 -24.91 4.59 10.64
N SER A 27 -26.06 5.12 11.08
CA SER A 27 -26.15 6.41 11.74
C SER A 27 -26.10 6.24 13.25
N PHE A 28 -25.14 6.87 13.91
CA PHE A 28 -25.05 6.90 15.38
C PHE A 28 -26.11 7.80 16.03
N PHE A 29 -26.70 8.69 15.25
CA PHE A 29 -27.70 9.63 15.77
C PHE A 29 -29.06 8.97 16.02
N ASP A 30 -29.58 8.26 15.04
CA ASP A 30 -30.90 7.62 15.08
C ASP A 30 -30.86 6.10 15.11
N HIS A 31 -29.64 5.53 15.20
CA HIS A 31 -29.36 4.08 15.23
C HIS A 31 -29.95 3.32 14.04
N THR A 32 -30.09 3.98 12.88
CA THR A 32 -30.60 3.34 11.68
C THR A 32 -29.46 2.76 10.84
N THR A 33 -29.75 1.63 10.18
CA THR A 33 -28.84 1.00 9.21
C THR A 33 -29.49 1.01 7.84
N LYS A 34 -28.76 1.47 6.83
CA LYS A 34 -29.19 1.49 5.43
C LYS A 34 -28.16 0.79 4.55
N VAL A 35 -28.61 0.04 3.55
CA VAL A 35 -27.73 -0.57 2.56
C VAL A 35 -27.63 0.36 1.37
N LEU A 36 -26.41 0.62 0.89
CA LEU A 36 -26.19 1.40 -0.32
C LEU A 36 -26.65 0.59 -1.53
N PRO A 37 -27.60 1.08 -2.31
CA PRO A 37 -28.19 0.32 -3.42
C PRO A 37 -27.20 0.19 -4.60
N GLY A 38 -27.45 -0.82 -5.45
CA GLY A 38 -26.71 -1.02 -6.69
C GLY A 38 -25.33 -1.67 -6.55
N LEU A 39 -24.83 -1.92 -5.33
CA LEU A 39 -23.53 -2.55 -5.10
C LEU A 39 -23.64 -4.09 -5.02
N TYR A 40 -24.79 -4.63 -4.65
CA TYR A 40 -25.00 -6.07 -4.51
C TYR A 40 -25.18 -6.74 -5.89
N ALA A 41 -24.08 -6.98 -6.59
CA ALA A 41 -24.09 -7.62 -7.90
C ALA A 41 -22.88 -8.55 -8.09
N ASN A 42 -23.01 -9.52 -9.01
CA ASN A 42 -21.89 -10.38 -9.40
C ASN A 42 -20.86 -9.56 -10.19
N HIS A 43 -19.59 -9.95 -10.08
CA HIS A 43 -18.46 -9.33 -10.79
C HIS A 43 -18.20 -7.87 -10.44
N ILE A 44 -18.71 -7.43 -9.31
CA ILE A 44 -18.41 -6.12 -8.72
C ILE A 44 -17.51 -6.33 -7.51
N GLU A 45 -16.54 -5.44 -7.36
CA GLU A 45 -15.66 -5.33 -6.20
C GLU A 45 -15.63 -3.87 -5.75
N ILE A 46 -15.73 -3.62 -4.44
CA ILE A 46 -15.53 -2.29 -3.88
C ILE A 46 -14.03 -2.11 -3.67
N SER A 47 -13.45 -1.13 -4.34
CA SER A 47 -12.01 -0.85 -4.30
C SER A 47 -11.65 0.17 -3.23
N SER A 48 -12.47 1.22 -3.06
CA SER A 48 -12.21 2.30 -2.13
C SER A 48 -13.51 3.00 -1.72
N ILE A 49 -13.47 3.66 -0.57
CA ILE A 49 -14.56 4.50 -0.06
C ILE A 49 -13.97 5.84 0.35
N GLU A 50 -14.57 6.93 -0.12
CA GLU A 50 -14.26 8.27 0.34
C GLU A 50 -15.52 8.94 0.86
N VAL A 51 -15.41 9.66 1.98
CA VAL A 51 -16.50 10.39 2.59
C VAL A 51 -16.19 11.87 2.54
N ASP A 52 -17.09 12.63 1.95
CA ASP A 52 -17.07 14.10 1.93
C ASP A 52 -18.04 14.64 2.99
N PRO A 53 -17.53 15.06 4.17
CA PRO A 53 -18.37 15.57 5.24
C PRO A 53 -19.03 16.91 4.89
N ALA A 54 -18.35 17.77 4.13
CA ALA A 54 -18.83 19.09 3.78
C ALA A 54 -20.13 19.01 2.94
N ARG A 55 -20.19 18.01 2.03
CA ARG A 55 -21.37 17.78 1.18
C ARG A 55 -22.31 16.70 1.70
N ARG A 56 -21.89 15.99 2.74
CA ARG A 56 -22.60 14.82 3.28
C ARG A 56 -22.81 13.76 2.20
N GLU A 57 -21.74 13.46 1.45
CA GLU A 57 -21.73 12.49 0.39
C GLU A 57 -20.73 11.38 0.68
N VAL A 58 -21.00 10.21 0.10
CA VAL A 58 -20.12 9.05 0.11
C VAL A 58 -19.84 8.63 -1.31
N HIS A 59 -18.57 8.51 -1.65
CA HIS A 59 -18.11 8.07 -2.95
C HIS A 59 -17.55 6.66 -2.81
N VAL A 60 -18.10 5.72 -3.58
CA VAL A 60 -17.66 4.32 -3.61
C VAL A 60 -17.03 4.04 -4.95
N LEU A 61 -15.75 3.70 -4.95
CA LEU A 61 -15.04 3.25 -6.13
C LEU A 61 -15.32 1.77 -6.36
N VAL A 62 -15.88 1.46 -7.49
CA VAL A 62 -16.34 0.12 -7.85
C VAL A 62 -15.56 -0.38 -9.07
N HIS A 63 -15.01 -1.56 -8.95
CA HIS A 63 -14.38 -2.29 -10.05
C HIS A 63 -15.33 -3.36 -10.60
N THR A 64 -15.52 -3.39 -11.91
CA THR A 64 -16.39 -4.36 -12.60
C THR A 64 -15.58 -5.15 -13.62
N GLN A 65 -15.64 -6.50 -13.51
CA GLN A 65 -14.87 -7.42 -14.37
C GLN A 65 -15.72 -8.06 -15.49
N LYS A 66 -16.72 -7.39 -15.99
CA LYS A 66 -17.71 -8.00 -16.92
C LYS A 66 -17.31 -8.02 -18.37
N ARG A 67 -16.45 -7.36 -18.94
CA ARG A 67 -15.96 -7.28 -20.34
C ARG A 67 -14.74 -6.36 -20.41
N GLY A 68 -13.72 -6.68 -19.63
CA GLY A 68 -12.60 -5.80 -19.37
C GLY A 68 -12.67 -5.26 -17.93
N CYS A 69 -11.68 -4.50 -17.54
CA CYS A 69 -11.61 -3.87 -16.24
C CYS A 69 -12.22 -2.47 -16.33
N GLN A 70 -13.39 -2.30 -15.75
CA GLN A 70 -14.07 -1.01 -15.72
C GLN A 70 -14.17 -0.51 -14.29
N PHE A 71 -13.86 0.77 -14.10
CA PHE A 71 -14.05 1.45 -12.83
C PHE A 71 -15.23 2.41 -12.92
N SER A 72 -15.95 2.54 -11.81
CA SER A 72 -16.95 3.59 -11.65
C SER A 72 -16.91 4.18 -10.26
N VAL A 73 -17.09 5.48 -10.16
CA VAL A 73 -17.32 6.19 -8.90
C VAL A 73 -18.82 6.37 -8.73
N ARG A 74 -19.38 5.76 -7.68
CA ARG A 74 -20.80 5.88 -7.32
C ARG A 74 -20.92 6.75 -6.09
N SER A 75 -21.66 7.82 -6.22
CA SER A 75 -21.89 8.79 -5.14
C SER A 75 -23.27 8.60 -4.52
N TYR A 76 -23.31 8.66 -3.19
CA TYR A 76 -24.52 8.52 -2.38
C TYR A 76 -24.60 9.63 -1.37
N SER A 77 -25.83 10.03 -0.98
CA SER A 77 -26.03 10.87 0.20
C SER A 77 -25.78 10.05 1.49
N TYR A 78 -25.66 10.72 2.62
CA TYR A 78 -25.61 10.08 3.95
C TYR A 78 -26.85 9.22 4.25
N ASP A 79 -27.96 9.51 3.58
CA ASP A 79 -29.18 8.70 3.64
C ASP A 79 -29.17 7.47 2.73
N ALA A 80 -28.02 7.10 2.17
CA ALA A 80 -27.84 6.00 1.23
C ALA A 80 -28.65 6.13 -0.07
N LYS A 81 -29.06 7.34 -0.46
CA LYS A 81 -29.72 7.58 -1.75
C LYS A 81 -28.65 7.72 -2.83
N PRO A 82 -28.77 7.02 -3.98
CA PRO A 82 -27.84 7.20 -5.08
C PRO A 82 -28.01 8.62 -5.66
N LEU A 83 -26.89 9.29 -5.89
CA LEU A 83 -26.83 10.64 -6.44
C LEU A 83 -26.35 10.61 -7.88
N ARG A 84 -25.20 10.00 -8.15
CA ARG A 84 -24.58 9.99 -9.47
C ARG A 84 -23.63 8.82 -9.65
N THR A 85 -23.31 8.53 -10.91
CA THR A 85 -22.28 7.56 -11.29
C THR A 85 -21.41 8.18 -12.37
N LEU A 86 -20.11 8.00 -12.23
CA LEU A 86 -19.09 8.37 -13.21
C LEU A 86 -18.34 7.11 -13.60
N ASP A 87 -18.33 6.77 -14.89
CA ASP A 87 -17.74 5.53 -15.40
C ASP A 87 -16.39 5.83 -16.08
N PHE A 88 -15.37 5.09 -15.70
CA PHE A 88 -14.03 5.14 -16.29
C PHE A 88 -13.85 3.89 -17.16
N GLY A 89 -13.67 4.09 -18.44
CA GLY A 89 -13.37 3.06 -19.41
C GLY A 89 -12.42 3.61 -20.46
N GLY A 90 -11.35 2.90 -20.76
CA GLY A 90 -10.42 3.21 -21.83
C GLY A 90 -10.18 1.98 -22.69
N GLU A 91 -9.96 2.16 -23.99
CA GLU A 91 -9.65 1.04 -24.88
C GLU A 91 -8.21 0.54 -24.68
N ASP A 92 -7.27 1.45 -24.33
CA ASP A 92 -5.84 1.16 -24.29
C ASP A 92 -5.29 0.90 -22.87
N HIS A 93 -5.98 1.36 -21.82
CA HIS A 93 -5.53 1.25 -20.44
C HIS A 93 -6.64 0.72 -19.52
N ASN A 94 -6.32 -0.35 -18.82
CA ASN A 94 -7.22 -0.94 -17.84
C ASN A 94 -6.82 -0.50 -16.42
N LEU A 95 -7.69 0.20 -15.72
CA LEU A 95 -7.47 0.58 -14.34
C LEU A 95 -7.60 -0.68 -13.45
N ILE A 96 -6.61 -0.94 -12.59
CA ILE A 96 -6.56 -2.16 -11.76
C ILE A 96 -7.07 -1.88 -10.36
N SER A 97 -6.55 -0.83 -9.73
CA SER A 97 -6.97 -0.38 -8.41
C SER A 97 -7.00 1.13 -8.35
N GLY A 98 -7.68 1.67 -7.37
CA GLY A 98 -7.72 3.11 -7.18
C GLY A 98 -8.12 3.50 -5.77
N LYS A 99 -7.76 4.72 -5.43
CA LYS A 99 -8.09 5.40 -4.19
C LYS A 99 -8.63 6.77 -4.51
N LEU A 100 -9.68 7.16 -3.80
CA LEU A 100 -10.28 8.48 -3.91
C LEU A 100 -9.75 9.38 -2.78
N LEU A 101 -9.56 10.65 -3.09
CA LEU A 101 -9.18 11.69 -2.15
C LEU A 101 -9.98 12.96 -2.44
N THR A 102 -10.64 13.51 -1.44
CA THR A 102 -11.24 14.85 -1.51
C THR A 102 -10.12 15.89 -1.42
N VAL A 103 -9.92 16.65 -2.49
CA VAL A 103 -8.85 17.67 -2.57
C VAL A 103 -9.35 19.01 -2.05
N ASN A 104 -10.54 19.37 -2.46
CA ASN A 104 -11.27 20.59 -2.04
C ASN A 104 -12.77 20.39 -2.23
N ASP A 105 -13.54 21.45 -1.97
CA ASP A 105 -15.00 21.40 -2.08
C ASP A 105 -15.50 21.08 -3.50
N ASP A 106 -14.73 21.30 -4.54
CA ASP A 106 -15.18 21.18 -5.93
C ASP A 106 -14.59 19.97 -6.65
N GLU A 107 -13.55 19.32 -6.07
CA GLU A 107 -12.80 18.27 -6.75
C GLU A 107 -12.45 17.09 -5.86
N LEU A 108 -12.64 15.89 -6.43
CA LEU A 108 -12.03 14.65 -5.98
C LEU A 108 -10.84 14.32 -6.88
N MET A 109 -9.87 13.62 -6.34
CA MET A 109 -8.80 13.01 -7.12
C MET A 109 -8.89 11.49 -7.02
N LEU A 110 -8.78 10.82 -8.15
CA LEU A 110 -8.67 9.37 -8.23
C LEU A 110 -7.25 9.03 -8.67
N ILE A 111 -6.56 8.21 -7.87
CA ILE A 111 -5.21 7.77 -8.14
C ILE A 111 -5.10 6.26 -7.95
N GLY A 112 -4.30 5.59 -8.77
CA GLY A 112 -4.13 4.16 -8.68
C GLY A 112 -3.13 3.61 -9.68
N ASN A 113 -3.26 2.34 -10.00
CA ASN A 113 -2.39 1.65 -10.94
C ASN A 113 -3.19 1.10 -12.12
N TYR A 114 -2.52 1.01 -13.27
CA TYR A 114 -3.12 0.56 -14.52
C TYR A 114 -2.32 -0.55 -15.22
N SER A 115 -2.98 -1.25 -16.13
CA SER A 115 -2.39 -2.26 -17.03
C SER A 115 -2.79 -2.00 -18.47
N THR A 116 -2.04 -2.52 -19.42
CA THR A 116 -2.46 -2.58 -20.82
C THR A 116 -3.47 -3.70 -21.09
N ASP A 117 -3.40 -4.76 -20.29
CA ASP A 117 -4.33 -5.89 -20.34
C ASP A 117 -5.11 -5.93 -19.00
N CYS A 118 -6.32 -6.48 -18.97
CA CYS A 118 -7.05 -6.66 -17.70
C CYS A 118 -6.43 -7.79 -16.86
N THR A 119 -5.22 -7.54 -16.37
CA THR A 119 -4.43 -8.44 -15.53
C THR A 119 -4.04 -7.74 -14.22
N PRO A 120 -3.68 -8.48 -13.17
CA PRO A 120 -3.22 -7.86 -11.93
C PRO A 120 -1.80 -7.26 -12.02
N TYR A 121 -1.21 -7.21 -13.22
CA TYR A 121 0.14 -6.68 -13.43
C TYR A 121 0.12 -5.24 -13.89
N SER A 122 0.65 -4.36 -13.06
CA SER A 122 0.71 -2.94 -13.31
C SER A 122 1.79 -2.57 -14.31
N GLN A 123 1.50 -1.58 -15.14
CA GLN A 123 2.47 -0.94 -16.04
C GLN A 123 2.90 0.43 -15.52
N GLY A 124 2.10 1.04 -14.65
CA GLY A 124 2.36 2.35 -14.08
C GLY A 124 1.26 2.80 -13.13
N ILE A 125 1.28 4.08 -12.86
CA ILE A 125 0.34 4.80 -12.00
C ILE A 125 -0.52 5.69 -12.90
N TYR A 126 -1.77 5.90 -12.52
CA TYR A 126 -2.63 6.91 -13.13
C TYR A 126 -3.15 7.89 -12.09
N VAL A 127 -3.42 9.10 -12.51
CA VAL A 127 -4.06 10.15 -11.72
C VAL A 127 -5.10 10.84 -12.59
N THR A 128 -6.28 11.09 -12.04
CA THR A 128 -7.31 11.90 -12.70
C THR A 128 -8.08 12.73 -11.68
N ARG A 129 -8.55 13.89 -12.12
CA ARG A 129 -9.42 14.76 -11.34
C ARG A 129 -10.87 14.54 -11.74
N ILE A 130 -11.73 14.58 -10.74
CA ILE A 130 -13.17 14.42 -10.89
C ILE A 130 -13.82 15.69 -10.36
N ALA A 131 -14.46 16.46 -11.24
CA ALA A 131 -15.19 17.63 -10.83
C ALA A 131 -16.46 17.22 -10.04
N HIS A 132 -16.84 18.03 -9.06
CA HIS A 132 -18.06 17.79 -8.33
C HIS A 132 -19.27 17.83 -9.26
N GLY A 133 -20.19 16.86 -9.12
CA GLY A 133 -21.39 16.77 -9.96
C GLY A 133 -21.17 16.08 -11.31
N GLU A 134 -19.97 15.71 -11.67
CA GLU A 134 -19.65 14.99 -12.91
C GLU A 134 -20.35 13.62 -12.95
N THR A 135 -20.91 13.27 -14.10
CA THR A 135 -21.68 12.03 -14.32
C THR A 135 -21.47 11.46 -15.72
N GLY A 136 -21.79 10.18 -15.91
CA GLY A 136 -21.69 9.51 -17.19
C GLY A 136 -20.30 9.00 -17.48
N PRO A 137 -19.86 8.88 -18.75
CA PRO A 137 -18.52 8.46 -19.07
C PRO A 137 -17.51 9.56 -18.71
N ALA A 138 -16.45 9.18 -18.01
CA ALA A 138 -15.33 10.08 -17.72
C ALA A 138 -14.55 10.38 -19.01
N ASP A 139 -14.01 11.60 -19.08
CA ASP A 139 -13.14 12.00 -20.15
C ASP A 139 -11.78 11.29 -20.04
N ALA A 140 -11.49 10.35 -20.94
CA ALA A 140 -10.26 9.58 -20.94
C ALA A 140 -9.00 10.46 -21.10
N ASP A 141 -9.10 11.59 -21.78
CA ASP A 141 -7.99 12.51 -22.01
C ASP A 141 -7.54 13.24 -20.72
N ARG A 142 -8.37 13.24 -19.68
CA ARG A 142 -8.03 13.78 -18.37
C ARG A 142 -7.21 12.85 -17.51
N ILE A 143 -7.14 11.56 -17.86
CA ILE A 143 -6.38 10.58 -17.09
C ILE A 143 -4.91 10.71 -17.46
N GLN A 144 -4.10 11.05 -16.47
CA GLN A 144 -2.66 11.12 -16.63
C GLN A 144 -2.04 9.77 -16.27
N TYR A 145 -1.25 9.21 -17.17
CA TYR A 145 -0.57 7.94 -16.99
C TYR A 145 0.93 8.16 -16.83
N VAL A 146 1.51 7.54 -15.81
CA VAL A 146 2.94 7.55 -15.52
C VAL A 146 3.44 6.11 -15.56
N GLU A 147 4.16 5.72 -16.62
CA GLU A 147 4.78 4.41 -16.71
C GLU A 147 5.90 4.23 -15.68
N PHE A 148 6.12 3.00 -15.21
CA PHE A 148 7.27 2.69 -14.33
C PHE A 148 8.62 2.98 -15.00
N SER A 149 8.70 2.89 -16.32
CA SER A 149 9.89 3.25 -17.11
C SER A 149 10.20 4.75 -17.09
N ALA A 150 9.24 5.60 -16.74
CA ALA A 150 9.42 7.05 -16.63
C ALA A 150 9.85 7.48 -15.21
N LEU A 151 9.71 6.61 -14.21
CA LEU A 151 10.13 6.89 -12.84
C LEU A 151 11.65 6.77 -12.73
N GLN A 152 12.27 7.75 -12.07
CA GLN A 152 13.74 7.83 -11.94
C GLN A 152 14.28 6.80 -10.95
N ASN A 153 13.53 6.52 -9.87
CA ASN A 153 14.00 5.71 -8.75
C ASN A 153 13.34 4.33 -8.68
N PHE A 154 12.39 4.00 -9.55
CA PHE A 154 11.61 2.76 -9.47
C PHE A 154 12.48 1.50 -9.32
N PHE A 155 13.63 1.45 -10.02
CA PHE A 155 14.52 0.28 -10.02
C PHE A 155 15.63 0.35 -8.96
N LYS A 156 15.60 1.33 -8.04
CA LYS A 156 16.62 1.50 -6.98
C LYS A 156 16.73 0.27 -6.06
N TYR A 157 15.66 -0.51 -5.92
CA TYR A 157 15.67 -1.76 -5.14
C TYR A 157 16.56 -2.86 -5.74
N LEU A 158 16.93 -2.76 -7.02
CA LEU A 158 17.84 -3.71 -7.69
C LEU A 158 19.30 -3.39 -7.36
N LYS A 159 20.15 -4.42 -7.38
CA LYS A 159 21.59 -4.22 -7.29
C LYS A 159 22.10 -3.38 -8.47
N PRO A 160 23.18 -2.57 -8.33
CA PRO A 160 23.63 -1.65 -9.38
C PRO A 160 23.82 -2.29 -10.77
N LYS A 161 24.41 -3.49 -10.85
CA LYS A 161 24.55 -4.23 -12.12
C LYS A 161 23.20 -4.62 -12.75
N GLN A 162 22.20 -4.90 -11.92
CA GLN A 162 20.84 -5.23 -12.40
C GLN A 162 20.11 -3.98 -12.86
N GLN A 163 20.29 -2.85 -12.17
CA GLN A 163 19.76 -1.55 -12.61
C GLN A 163 20.29 -1.18 -14.00
N GLN A 164 21.60 -1.29 -14.22
CA GLN A 164 22.22 -1.01 -15.53
C GLN A 164 21.66 -1.91 -16.63
N LYS A 165 21.49 -3.22 -16.36
CA LYS A 165 20.90 -4.15 -17.32
C LYS A 165 19.43 -3.82 -17.63
N MET A 166 18.68 -3.42 -16.62
CA MET A 166 17.29 -3.02 -16.79
C MET A 166 17.20 -1.75 -17.63
N GLN A 167 18.00 -0.74 -17.31
CA GLN A 167 18.05 0.51 -18.08
C GLN A 167 18.41 0.26 -19.54
N ALA A 168 19.45 -0.50 -19.81
CA ALA A 168 19.85 -0.86 -21.19
C ALA A 168 18.72 -1.60 -21.95
N LYS A 169 17.96 -2.46 -21.25
CA LYS A 169 16.81 -3.14 -21.85
C LYS A 169 15.70 -2.15 -22.18
N LEU A 170 15.39 -1.23 -21.29
CA LEU A 170 14.36 -0.19 -21.52
C LEU A 170 14.75 0.72 -22.68
N ASP A 171 16.00 1.17 -22.74
CA ASP A 171 16.50 2.02 -23.81
C ASP A 171 16.41 1.30 -25.18
N LYS A 172 16.76 0.02 -25.22
CA LYS A 172 16.61 -0.80 -26.43
C LYS A 172 15.16 -0.92 -26.87
N LEU A 173 14.23 -1.21 -25.94
CA LEU A 173 12.80 -1.31 -26.26
C LEU A 173 12.25 0.02 -26.78
N LYS A 174 12.66 1.14 -26.19
CA LYS A 174 12.29 2.49 -26.68
C LYS A 174 12.80 2.74 -28.10
N GLN A 175 14.04 2.34 -28.40
CA GLN A 175 14.60 2.47 -29.76
C GLN A 175 13.87 1.60 -30.78
N GLU A 176 13.40 0.42 -30.38
CA GLU A 176 12.63 -0.50 -31.20
C GLU A 176 11.13 -0.13 -31.29
N ASN A 177 10.69 0.95 -30.63
CA ASN A 177 9.29 1.39 -30.51
C ASN A 177 8.37 0.26 -30.00
N ARG A 178 8.86 -0.48 -28.99
CA ARG A 178 8.17 -1.62 -28.39
C ARG A 178 7.81 -1.30 -26.94
N ASP A 179 6.59 -1.66 -26.55
CA ASP A 179 6.10 -1.48 -25.19
C ASP A 179 6.84 -2.36 -24.20
N THR A 180 7.09 -1.80 -23.03
CA THR A 180 7.64 -2.53 -21.90
C THR A 180 6.51 -3.21 -21.15
N LYS A 181 6.57 -4.54 -21.02
CA LYS A 181 5.61 -5.27 -20.18
C LYS A 181 6.22 -5.58 -18.83
N PHE A 182 5.73 -4.93 -17.79
CA PHE A 182 6.08 -5.18 -16.41
C PHE A 182 5.18 -6.26 -15.79
N ARG A 183 5.69 -6.93 -14.75
CA ARG A 183 4.94 -7.95 -13.99
C ARG A 183 4.94 -7.63 -12.50
N TYR A 184 4.65 -6.37 -12.18
CA TYR A 184 4.55 -5.91 -10.80
C TYR A 184 3.09 -5.89 -10.35
N ARG A 185 2.85 -6.29 -9.12
CA ARG A 185 1.56 -6.07 -8.45
C ARG A 185 1.76 -4.99 -7.41
N LEU A 186 0.84 -4.03 -7.36
CA LEU A 186 0.90 -2.91 -6.44
C LEU A 186 -0.24 -2.97 -5.44
N LEU A 187 0.13 -2.77 -4.18
CA LEU A 187 -0.79 -2.38 -3.11
C LEU A 187 -0.70 -0.87 -2.98
N VAL A 188 -1.73 -0.18 -3.41
CA VAL A 188 -1.81 1.29 -3.40
C VAL A 188 -2.41 1.73 -2.07
N HIS A 189 -1.69 2.58 -1.33
CA HIS A 189 -2.15 3.16 -0.07
C HIS A 189 -3.14 4.30 -0.29
N ASP A 190 -3.84 4.70 0.76
CA ASP A 190 -4.62 5.92 0.73
C ASP A 190 -3.69 7.12 0.49
N PRO A 191 -3.98 7.98 -0.49
CA PRO A 191 -3.14 9.11 -0.82
C PRO A 191 -3.15 10.15 0.30
N ILE A 192 -2.02 10.83 0.49
CA ILE A 192 -1.84 11.83 1.53
C ILE A 192 -1.87 13.22 0.87
N LEU A 193 -2.78 14.09 1.31
CA LEU A 193 -2.81 15.48 0.87
C LEU A 193 -1.63 16.25 1.46
N THR A 194 -0.92 17.00 0.62
CA THR A 194 0.22 17.83 1.01
C THR A 194 0.00 19.27 0.55
N GLU A 195 0.84 20.18 0.98
CA GLU A 195 0.79 21.59 0.52
C GLU A 195 1.02 21.72 -0.99
N GLU A 196 1.92 20.91 -1.56
CA GLU A 196 2.26 20.92 -2.99
C GLU A 196 1.23 20.20 -3.87
N GLY A 197 0.45 19.28 -3.29
CA GLY A 197 -0.50 18.45 -4.01
C GLY A 197 -0.81 17.18 -3.25
N LEU A 198 -0.41 16.01 -3.76
CA LEU A 198 -0.63 14.72 -3.11
C LEU A 198 0.61 13.83 -3.13
N LEU A 199 0.69 12.97 -2.15
CA LEU A 199 1.69 11.93 -2.02
C LEU A 199 1.01 10.58 -2.20
N LEU A 200 1.53 9.75 -3.10
CA LEU A 200 1.16 8.36 -3.26
C LEU A 200 2.26 7.47 -2.71
N VAL A 201 1.87 6.50 -1.90
CA VAL A 201 2.71 5.37 -1.52
C VAL A 201 2.10 4.10 -2.12
N ALA A 202 2.93 3.26 -2.71
CA ALA A 202 2.47 1.95 -3.16
C ALA A 202 3.57 0.90 -2.97
N GLU A 203 3.18 -0.28 -2.54
CA GLU A 203 4.08 -1.39 -2.26
C GLU A 203 4.03 -2.42 -3.38
N VAL A 204 5.18 -2.81 -3.85
CA VAL A 204 5.30 -3.88 -4.86
C VAL A 204 5.42 -5.22 -4.16
N TYR A 205 4.50 -6.11 -4.49
CA TYR A 205 4.42 -7.44 -3.92
C TYR A 205 4.20 -8.52 -4.98
N TYR A 206 4.45 -9.76 -4.58
CA TYR A 206 4.02 -10.93 -5.33
C TYR A 206 3.60 -12.08 -4.40
N PRO A 207 2.55 -12.85 -4.78
CA PRO A 207 2.15 -14.02 -4.01
C PRO A 207 3.19 -15.14 -4.18
N GLN A 208 3.55 -15.77 -3.06
CA GLN A 208 4.35 -16.98 -3.03
C GLN A 208 3.46 -18.19 -2.89
N TYR A 209 3.85 -19.28 -3.53
CA TYR A 209 3.13 -20.53 -3.48
C TYR A 209 4.07 -21.66 -3.08
N ARG A 210 3.69 -22.47 -2.12
CA ARG A 210 4.38 -23.72 -1.81
C ARG A 210 3.82 -24.83 -2.69
N GLY A 211 4.70 -25.60 -3.33
CA GLY A 211 4.34 -26.84 -4.00
C GLY A 211 4.53 -28.01 -3.03
N THR A 212 3.53 -28.86 -2.90
CA THR A 212 3.73 -30.18 -2.28
C THR A 212 4.43 -31.07 -3.30
N ALA A 213 5.76 -31.23 -3.20
CA ALA A 213 6.41 -32.37 -3.79
C ALA A 213 5.92 -33.60 -3.02
N MET A 214 5.12 -34.47 -3.65
CA MET A 214 4.82 -35.78 -3.08
C MET A 214 6.11 -36.58 -2.98
N PRO A 215 6.61 -36.95 -1.78
CA PRO A 215 7.90 -37.61 -1.64
C PRO A 215 7.97 -39.04 -2.20
N ASN A 216 6.88 -39.62 -2.71
CA ASN A 216 6.82 -41.05 -3.06
C ASN A 216 6.10 -41.39 -4.36
N ALA A 217 6.21 -40.51 -5.41
CA ALA A 217 5.68 -40.91 -6.72
C ALA A 217 6.69 -41.74 -7.56
N VAL A 218 7.45 -42.63 -6.93
CA VAL A 218 8.49 -43.43 -7.60
C VAL A 218 7.88 -44.55 -8.47
N ASN A 219 6.59 -44.86 -8.38
CA ASN A 219 5.98 -46.00 -9.08
C ASN A 219 4.65 -45.71 -9.81
N LEU A 220 4.34 -44.46 -10.15
CA LEU A 220 3.17 -44.21 -11.01
C LEU A 220 3.66 -44.00 -12.45
N PRO A 221 2.99 -44.64 -13.44
CA PRO A 221 3.31 -44.38 -14.86
C PRO A 221 3.14 -42.92 -15.16
N ARG A 222 4.14 -42.31 -15.81
CA ARG A 222 4.14 -40.89 -16.21
C ARG A 222 2.99 -40.62 -17.17
N VAL A 223 1.87 -40.20 -16.63
CA VAL A 223 0.74 -39.66 -17.39
C VAL A 223 0.75 -38.15 -17.20
N GLY A 224 1.43 -37.45 -18.10
CA GLY A 224 1.42 -35.98 -18.17
C GLY A 224 2.33 -35.27 -17.10
N PRO A 225 2.52 -33.95 -17.22
CA PRO A 225 3.19 -33.16 -16.20
C PRO A 225 2.35 -33.24 -14.92
N ALA A 226 2.94 -33.79 -13.83
CA ALA A 226 2.32 -33.87 -12.54
C ALA A 226 1.77 -32.48 -12.16
N ALA A 227 0.47 -32.40 -11.96
CA ALA A 227 -0.17 -31.22 -11.40
C ALA A 227 0.38 -31.06 -9.98
N VAL A 228 1.34 -30.19 -9.79
CA VAL A 228 1.82 -29.81 -8.47
C VAL A 228 0.74 -28.91 -7.89
N ASP A 229 -0.02 -29.41 -6.91
CA ASP A 229 -0.94 -28.57 -6.16
C ASP A 229 -0.13 -27.47 -5.48
N ARG A 230 -0.34 -26.23 -5.94
CA ARG A 230 0.30 -25.06 -5.39
C ARG A 230 -0.66 -24.40 -4.42
N TYR A 231 -0.29 -24.40 -3.16
CA TYR A 231 -1.04 -23.67 -2.13
C TYR A 231 -0.44 -22.27 -1.97
N PHE A 232 -1.30 -21.26 -1.86
CA PHE A 232 -0.87 -19.94 -1.45
C PHE A 232 -0.17 -20.02 -0.10
N ASP A 233 0.98 -19.36 0.02
CA ASP A 233 1.79 -19.32 1.23
C ASP A 233 1.79 -17.91 1.85
N THR A 234 2.39 -16.96 1.19
CA THR A 234 2.55 -15.59 1.68
C THR A 234 2.56 -14.58 0.53
N PHE A 235 2.45 -13.31 0.88
CA PHE A 235 2.81 -12.19 0.01
C PHE A 235 4.21 -11.72 0.37
N ARG A 236 5.09 -11.67 -0.62
CA ARG A 236 6.44 -11.11 -0.48
C ARG A 236 6.49 -9.69 -1.03
N TYR A 237 6.95 -8.78 -0.19
CA TYR A 237 7.18 -7.38 -0.56
C TYR A 237 8.62 -7.18 -1.03
N THR A 238 8.82 -6.35 -2.05
CA THR A 238 10.15 -6.12 -2.64
C THR A 238 10.64 -4.69 -2.48
N HIS A 239 9.74 -3.74 -2.64
CA HIS A 239 10.02 -2.32 -2.47
C HIS A 239 8.73 -1.53 -2.38
N ALA A 240 8.80 -0.34 -1.79
CA ALA A 240 7.75 0.65 -1.88
C ALA A 240 8.19 1.79 -2.80
N ILE A 241 7.24 2.32 -3.57
CA ILE A 241 7.41 3.54 -4.36
C ILE A 241 6.68 4.69 -3.66
N VAL A 242 7.28 5.86 -3.72
CA VAL A 242 6.69 7.09 -3.22
C VAL A 242 6.75 8.12 -4.33
N CYS A 243 5.60 8.66 -4.69
CA CYS A 243 5.46 9.63 -5.78
C CYS A 243 4.76 10.89 -5.28
N GLY A 244 5.36 12.05 -5.52
CA GLY A 244 4.73 13.35 -5.29
C GLY A 244 4.11 13.87 -6.57
N PHE A 245 2.85 14.31 -6.47
CA PHE A 245 2.11 14.90 -7.58
C PHE A 245 1.66 16.30 -7.21
N ASP A 246 1.56 17.19 -8.20
CA ASP A 246 0.91 18.47 -8.00
C ASP A 246 -0.63 18.34 -7.94
N ARG A 247 -1.31 19.46 -7.70
CA ARG A 247 -2.79 19.48 -7.66
C ARG A 247 -3.44 19.23 -9.01
N GLN A 248 -2.69 19.30 -10.10
CA GLN A 248 -3.12 18.97 -11.45
C GLN A 248 -2.97 17.49 -11.77
N GLY A 249 -2.24 16.73 -10.94
CA GLY A 249 -1.93 15.31 -11.13
C GLY A 249 -0.63 15.06 -11.88
N ASN A 250 0.19 16.08 -12.13
CA ASN A 250 1.49 15.89 -12.76
C ASN A 250 2.50 15.33 -11.75
N LEU A 251 3.28 14.34 -12.16
CA LEU A 251 4.37 13.82 -11.36
C LEU A 251 5.44 14.86 -11.15
N LEU A 252 5.75 15.19 -9.89
CA LEU A 252 6.81 16.12 -9.53
C LEU A 252 8.12 15.39 -9.23
N TRP A 253 8.05 14.27 -8.54
CA TRP A 253 9.20 13.46 -8.13
C TRP A 253 8.76 12.05 -7.73
N ASP A 254 9.72 11.12 -7.74
CA ASP A 254 9.55 9.76 -7.23
C ASP A 254 10.73 9.32 -6.37
N ASN A 255 10.51 8.35 -5.50
CA ASN A 255 11.53 7.65 -4.74
C ASN A 255 11.13 6.20 -4.52
N CYS A 256 12.10 5.39 -4.07
CA CYS A 256 11.90 3.96 -3.86
C CYS A 256 12.60 3.52 -2.58
N LEU A 257 11.85 2.87 -1.69
CA LEU A 257 12.35 2.19 -0.49
C LEU A 257 12.54 0.71 -0.79
N PRO A 258 13.75 0.18 -0.85
CA PRO A 258 13.99 -1.26 -0.97
C PRO A 258 13.50 -1.99 0.29
N ILE A 259 12.71 -3.04 0.12
CA ILE A 259 12.23 -3.91 1.20
C ILE A 259 12.96 -5.24 1.09
N GLN A 260 13.49 -5.73 2.20
CA GLN A 260 14.23 -6.99 2.26
C GLN A 260 13.55 -7.98 3.18
N ASP A 261 13.35 -9.22 2.66
CA ASP A 261 12.86 -10.38 3.43
C ASP A 261 11.59 -10.11 4.24
N LEU A 262 10.65 -9.37 3.68
CA LEU A 262 9.36 -9.07 4.29
C LEU A 262 8.28 -9.90 3.61
N ASP A 263 7.73 -10.83 4.37
CA ASP A 263 6.63 -11.70 3.96
C ASP A 263 5.45 -11.51 4.92
N SER A 264 4.22 -11.55 4.41
CA SER A 264 3.00 -11.49 5.22
C SER A 264 1.99 -12.51 4.73
N ALA A 265 1.26 -13.14 5.65
CA ALA A 265 0.17 -14.04 5.32
C ALA A 265 -1.03 -13.32 4.71
N GLU A 266 -1.19 -12.04 5.02
CA GLU A 266 -2.25 -11.18 4.52
C GLU A 266 -1.67 -10.04 3.68
N LEU A 267 -2.43 -9.58 2.69
CA LEU A 267 -2.05 -8.40 1.90
C LEU A 267 -2.44 -7.14 2.66
N THR A 268 -1.48 -6.58 3.36
CA THR A 268 -1.64 -5.37 4.20
C THR A 268 -0.55 -4.35 3.92
N GLU A 269 -0.83 -3.09 4.20
CA GLU A 269 0.13 -1.99 4.06
C GLU A 269 1.21 -2.12 5.13
N MET A 270 2.43 -2.45 4.72
CA MET A 270 3.57 -2.69 5.62
C MET A 270 4.40 -1.42 5.84
N VAL A 271 4.53 -0.58 4.82
CA VAL A 271 5.31 0.66 4.88
C VAL A 271 4.44 1.80 5.37
N GLN A 272 4.85 2.43 6.45
CA GLN A 272 4.20 3.62 6.99
C GLN A 272 5.05 4.85 6.72
N VAL A 273 4.40 5.97 6.47
CA VAL A 273 5.04 7.23 6.12
C VAL A 273 4.62 8.33 7.09
N SER A 274 5.59 9.08 7.58
CA SER A 274 5.38 10.27 8.39
C SER A 274 6.09 11.45 7.75
N GLN A 275 5.36 12.53 7.54
CA GLN A 275 5.95 13.78 7.05
C GLN A 275 6.48 14.61 8.22
N GLN A 276 7.72 15.06 8.10
CA GLN A 276 8.39 15.96 9.04
C GLN A 276 9.06 17.08 8.24
N ASP A 277 8.48 18.25 8.27
CA ASP A 277 8.86 19.39 7.43
C ASP A 277 8.83 19.00 5.94
N ASP A 278 9.96 19.15 5.24
CA ASP A 278 10.14 18.79 3.83
C ASP A 278 10.66 17.36 3.60
N LYS A 279 10.74 16.55 4.68
CA LYS A 279 11.24 15.18 4.65
C LYS A 279 10.14 14.19 4.95
N LEU A 280 10.29 13.00 4.38
CA LEU A 280 9.44 11.86 4.65
C LEU A 280 10.27 10.78 5.35
N VAL A 281 9.78 10.33 6.49
CA VAL A 281 10.28 9.15 7.19
C VAL A 281 9.43 7.97 6.78
N MET A 282 10.02 7.03 6.06
CA MET A 282 9.39 5.76 5.70
C MET A 282 9.84 4.69 6.69
N ALA A 283 8.93 3.89 7.19
CA ALA A 283 9.24 2.86 8.18
C ALA A 283 8.43 1.58 7.93
N TYR A 284 9.02 0.42 8.21
CA TYR A 284 8.32 -0.86 8.17
C TYR A 284 8.86 -1.83 9.24
N PRO A 285 8.00 -2.72 9.78
CA PRO A 285 8.43 -3.72 10.75
C PRO A 285 9.19 -4.86 10.08
N HIS A 286 10.22 -5.39 10.74
CA HIS A 286 11.00 -6.51 10.24
C HIS A 286 11.64 -7.32 11.37
N LYS A 287 11.07 -8.47 11.71
CA LYS A 287 11.64 -9.46 12.65
C LYS A 287 12.01 -8.86 14.03
N GLY A 288 11.09 -8.16 14.67
CA GLY A 288 11.30 -7.52 15.97
C GLY A 288 12.04 -6.18 15.93
N GLU A 289 12.29 -5.68 14.73
CA GLU A 289 12.96 -4.42 14.48
C GLU A 289 12.11 -3.51 13.60
N ILE A 290 12.42 -2.22 13.59
CA ILE A 290 11.83 -1.26 12.65
C ILE A 290 12.94 -0.79 11.73
N LYS A 291 12.72 -0.92 10.44
CA LYS A 291 13.59 -0.34 9.41
C LYS A 291 13.02 0.99 8.95
N THR A 292 13.90 1.99 8.85
CA THR A 292 13.51 3.35 8.45
C THR A 292 14.45 3.88 7.38
N GLU A 293 13.92 4.67 6.47
CA GLU A 293 14.66 5.48 5.50
C GLU A 293 14.10 6.88 5.48
N VAL A 294 14.94 7.90 5.37
CA VAL A 294 14.51 9.29 5.26
C VAL A 294 14.79 9.80 3.87
N ILE A 295 13.77 10.31 3.23
CA ILE A 295 13.85 10.91 1.90
C ILE A 295 13.44 12.38 1.93
N GLN A 296 13.93 13.12 0.97
CA GLN A 296 13.51 14.48 0.62
C GLN A 296 13.27 14.51 -0.88
N LYS A 297 12.00 14.41 -1.28
CA LYS A 297 11.60 14.26 -2.68
C LYS A 297 12.33 13.06 -3.34
N ASN A 298 13.03 13.28 -4.45
CA ASN A 298 13.77 12.25 -5.19
C ASN A 298 15.12 11.85 -4.56
N ARG A 299 15.49 12.41 -3.40
CA ARG A 299 16.79 12.15 -2.76
C ARG A 299 16.62 11.39 -1.47
N THR A 300 17.44 10.36 -1.24
CA THR A 300 17.62 9.73 0.07
C THR A 300 18.53 10.61 0.91
N VAL A 301 18.03 11.06 2.06
CA VAL A 301 18.77 11.88 3.04
C VAL A 301 19.48 11.00 4.04
N ARG A 302 18.83 9.92 4.47
CA ARG A 302 19.43 8.86 5.30
C ARG A 302 19.05 7.53 4.71
N GLU A 303 20.07 6.70 4.49
CA GLU A 303 19.93 5.31 4.06
C GLU A 303 19.19 4.50 5.14
N THR A 304 18.78 3.28 4.78
CA THR A 304 18.02 2.41 5.68
C THR A 304 18.77 2.16 7.00
N GLU A 305 18.19 2.59 8.09
CA GLU A 305 18.62 2.32 9.47
C GLU A 305 17.69 1.29 10.10
N THR A 306 18.22 0.53 11.07
CA THR A 306 17.47 -0.48 11.81
C THR A 306 17.43 -0.14 13.28
N PHE A 307 16.24 -0.16 13.87
CA PHE A 307 16.02 0.12 15.30
C PHE A 307 15.37 -1.10 15.94
N SER A 308 16.04 -1.67 16.95
CA SER A 308 15.44 -2.75 17.74
C SER A 308 14.40 -2.20 18.70
N LEU A 309 13.24 -2.85 18.73
CA LEU A 309 12.20 -2.54 19.70
C LEU A 309 12.68 -2.98 21.09
N LYS A 310 12.65 -2.07 22.07
CA LYS A 310 13.00 -2.42 23.44
C LYS A 310 11.90 -3.26 24.07
N VAL A 311 12.27 -4.37 24.66
CA VAL A 311 11.40 -5.20 25.49
C VAL A 311 11.47 -4.71 26.92
N GLY A 312 10.33 -4.26 27.45
CA GLY A 312 10.12 -4.06 28.88
C GLY A 312 11.19 -3.22 29.63
N THR A 313 11.08 -3.20 30.94
CA THR A 313 11.94 -2.43 31.85
C THR A 313 13.17 -3.21 32.35
N ASN A 314 13.37 -4.45 31.89
CA ASN A 314 14.41 -5.31 32.44
C ASN A 314 15.43 -5.72 31.37
N ASP A 315 16.67 -5.24 31.50
CA ASP A 315 17.79 -5.51 30.58
C ASP A 315 18.18 -7.01 30.45
N LYS A 316 17.63 -7.87 31.33
CA LYS A 316 17.88 -9.32 31.29
C LYS A 316 16.94 -10.07 30.35
N GLN A 317 15.86 -9.43 29.93
CA GLN A 317 14.88 -10.03 29.01
C GLN A 317 15.42 -10.11 27.60
N LYS A 318 15.21 -11.24 26.95
CA LYS A 318 15.61 -11.45 25.55
C LYS A 318 14.39 -11.82 24.71
N ILE A 319 14.21 -11.10 23.60
CA ILE A 319 13.25 -11.48 22.56
C ILE A 319 13.83 -12.71 21.84
N THR A 320 13.06 -13.77 21.73
CA THR A 320 13.43 -14.99 21.00
C THR A 320 12.66 -15.12 19.69
N ASP A 321 11.48 -14.49 19.59
CA ASP A 321 10.63 -14.54 18.42
C ASP A 321 9.67 -13.34 18.42
N SER A 322 9.24 -12.90 17.24
CA SER A 322 8.24 -11.84 17.04
C SER A 322 7.24 -12.26 15.97
N GLU A 323 5.95 -12.12 16.27
CA GLU A 323 4.86 -12.52 15.39
C GLU A 323 3.82 -11.38 15.28
N ASN A 324 3.13 -11.32 14.12
CA ASN A 324 2.05 -10.37 13.85
C ASN A 324 2.46 -8.92 14.12
N GLU A 325 3.68 -8.57 13.68
CA GLU A 325 4.20 -7.23 13.80
C GLU A 325 3.42 -6.27 12.92
N ASN A 326 3.01 -5.16 13.50
CA ASN A 326 2.30 -4.10 12.81
C ASN A 326 2.91 -2.74 13.18
N LEU A 327 2.99 -1.87 12.19
CA LEU A 327 3.40 -0.49 12.34
C LEU A 327 2.33 0.40 11.74
N LEU A 328 1.92 1.42 12.46
CA LEU A 328 0.92 2.38 12.01
C LEU A 328 1.50 3.79 12.14
N ALA A 329 1.33 4.61 11.11
CA ALA A 329 1.49 6.04 11.26
C ALA A 329 0.40 6.56 12.21
N TRP A 330 0.80 7.38 13.17
CA TRP A 330 -0.13 7.93 14.16
C TRP A 330 -0.25 9.44 13.97
N TYR A 331 -0.49 10.19 15.01
CA TYR A 331 -0.58 11.66 14.88
C TYR A 331 0.81 12.31 14.84
N GLY A 332 0.92 13.42 14.10
CA GLY A 332 2.17 14.16 13.94
C GLY A 332 3.27 13.29 13.33
N HIS A 333 4.40 13.17 14.03
CA HIS A 333 5.58 12.41 13.61
C HIS A 333 5.76 11.09 14.38
N TYR A 334 4.68 10.58 14.98
CA TYR A 334 4.73 9.34 15.75
C TYR A 334 4.27 8.15 14.95
N PHE A 335 4.88 6.99 15.24
CA PHE A 335 4.42 5.68 14.81
C PHE A 335 3.99 4.88 16.04
N LEU A 336 3.07 3.97 15.84
CA LEU A 336 2.64 2.97 16.80
C LEU A 336 3.07 1.59 16.30
N ALA A 337 3.99 0.94 17.01
CA ALA A 337 4.40 -0.43 16.73
C ALA A 337 3.73 -1.37 17.73
N CYS A 338 3.10 -2.44 17.24
CA CYS A 338 2.49 -3.46 18.09
C CYS A 338 2.66 -4.86 17.49
N GLY A 339 2.53 -5.86 18.34
CA GLY A 339 2.67 -7.26 17.94
C GLY A 339 2.80 -8.19 19.13
N PHE A 340 3.12 -9.45 18.85
CA PHE A 340 3.39 -10.46 19.88
C PHE A 340 4.88 -10.79 19.87
N GLN A 341 5.46 -10.92 21.07
CA GLN A 341 6.85 -11.32 21.26
C GLN A 341 6.96 -12.46 22.24
N LYS A 342 7.80 -13.44 21.91
CA LYS A 342 8.22 -14.47 22.86
C LYS A 342 9.47 -13.98 23.57
N ILE A 343 9.38 -13.77 24.87
CA ILE A 343 10.46 -13.28 25.70
C ILE A 343 10.89 -14.31 26.77
N VAL A 344 12.18 -14.34 27.03
CA VAL A 344 12.79 -15.11 28.11
C VAL A 344 13.32 -14.14 29.14
N ASP A 345 12.88 -14.26 30.40
CA ASP A 345 13.22 -13.33 31.49
C ASP A 345 14.71 -13.40 31.89
N ASP A 346 15.25 -14.62 32.04
CA ASP A 346 16.68 -14.86 32.27
C ASP A 346 17.10 -16.18 31.61
N PRO A 347 17.86 -16.13 30.49
CA PRO A 347 18.31 -17.35 29.83
C PRO A 347 19.12 -18.32 30.71
N ARG A 348 19.65 -17.84 31.86
CA ARG A 348 20.42 -18.68 32.79
C ARG A 348 19.55 -19.50 33.73
N GLN A 349 18.27 -19.14 33.90
CA GLN A 349 17.31 -19.83 34.77
C GLN A 349 16.45 -20.88 34.06
N GLY A 350 16.72 -21.12 32.80
CA GLY A 350 15.99 -22.08 31.96
C GLY A 350 15.28 -21.38 30.80
N PHE A 351 15.07 -22.13 29.72
CA PHE A 351 14.40 -21.64 28.51
C PHE A 351 12.89 -21.87 28.63
N ASN A 352 12.21 -20.92 29.27
CA ASN A 352 10.74 -20.91 29.33
C ASN A 352 10.21 -19.59 28.74
N PRO A 353 10.00 -19.52 27.41
CA PRO A 353 9.51 -18.32 26.77
C PRO A 353 8.05 -18.07 27.15
N ARG A 354 7.72 -16.83 27.45
CA ARG A 354 6.34 -16.35 27.56
C ARG A 354 6.00 -15.42 26.40
N GLU A 355 4.78 -15.51 25.92
CA GLU A 355 4.26 -14.62 24.89
C GLU A 355 3.68 -13.36 25.53
N VAL A 356 4.04 -12.22 24.98
CA VAL A 356 3.57 -10.89 25.43
C VAL A 356 3.10 -10.08 24.22
N PHE A 357 1.97 -9.41 24.38
CA PHE A 357 1.56 -8.37 23.45
C PHE A 357 2.26 -7.07 23.82
N TYR A 358 2.86 -6.41 22.84
CA TYR A 358 3.51 -5.11 23.05
C TYR A 358 2.86 -4.01 22.23
N VAL A 359 2.91 -2.80 22.77
CA VAL A 359 2.55 -1.55 22.07
C VAL A 359 3.62 -0.53 22.39
N ASN A 360 4.30 -0.02 21.37
CA ASN A 360 5.34 0.98 21.48
C ASN A 360 4.98 2.22 20.67
N LYS A 361 5.03 3.38 21.33
CA LYS A 361 5.00 4.68 20.65
C LYS A 361 6.43 5.03 20.24
N LEU A 362 6.63 5.23 18.95
CA LEU A 362 7.93 5.52 18.36
C LEU A 362 7.94 6.92 17.75
N THR A 363 9.10 7.56 17.78
CA THR A 363 9.36 8.80 17.05
C THR A 363 10.72 8.71 16.39
N TYR A 364 10.86 9.30 15.23
CA TYR A 364 12.13 9.43 14.54
C TYR A 364 12.63 10.87 14.67
N SER A 365 13.87 11.04 15.17
CA SER A 365 14.50 12.35 15.27
C SER A 365 15.34 12.63 14.03
N LEU A 366 15.03 13.72 13.34
CA LEU A 366 15.81 14.20 12.18
C LEU A 366 17.06 14.98 12.59
N THR A 367 17.21 15.34 13.89
CA THR A 367 18.43 15.96 14.39
C THR A 367 19.60 14.99 14.31
N GLU A 368 20.76 15.46 13.86
CA GLU A 368 21.99 14.66 13.86
C GLU A 368 22.26 14.13 15.26
N LYS A 369 22.59 12.82 15.36
CA LYS A 369 23.14 12.29 16.61
C LYS A 369 24.36 13.14 16.96
N PRO A 370 24.48 13.64 18.20
CA PRO A 370 25.73 14.27 18.60
C PRO A 370 26.84 13.27 18.32
N THR A 371 27.78 13.64 17.47
CA THR A 371 29.01 12.91 17.26
C THR A 371 29.65 12.74 18.62
N ASP A 372 29.77 11.51 19.13
CA ASP A 372 30.62 11.21 20.27
C ASP A 372 32.04 11.66 19.92
N ASP A 373 32.36 12.90 20.25
CA ASP A 373 33.72 13.38 20.27
C ASP A 373 34.48 12.46 21.20
N LYS A 374 35.20 11.52 20.63
CA LYS A 374 36.30 10.84 21.33
C LYS A 374 37.31 11.92 21.74
N ALA A 375 36.98 12.58 22.85
CA ALA A 375 37.92 13.46 23.53
C ALA A 375 39.22 12.70 23.73
N GLY A 376 40.26 13.18 23.07
CA GLY A 376 41.58 12.62 23.11
C GLY A 376 42.08 12.39 24.53
N ARG A 377 42.47 11.16 24.82
CA ARG A 377 43.47 10.89 25.82
C ARG A 377 44.83 11.19 25.18
N SER A 378 45.22 12.46 25.26
CA SER A 378 46.63 12.82 25.19
C SER A 378 47.29 12.43 26.53
N GLY A 379 48.39 11.74 26.42
CA GLY A 379 49.14 11.10 27.45
C GLY A 379 49.69 11.99 28.59
N LYS A 380 49.96 11.33 29.62
CA LYS A 380 51.26 11.41 30.34
C LYS A 380 51.53 10.04 30.97
#